data_53614ab11c658c41bffbb00b37e98379
#
_entry.id   53614ab11c658c41bffbb00b37e98379
#
_cell.length_a   1.000
_cell.length_b   1.000
_cell.length_c   1.000
_cell.angle_alpha   90.00
_cell.angle_beta   90.00
_cell.angle_gamma   90.00
#
_symmetry.space_group_name_H-M   'P 1'
#
loop_
_entity.id
_entity.type
_entity.pdbx_description
1 polymer ?
#
loop_
_entity_poly.entity_id
_entity_poly.type
_entity_poly.pdbx_seq_one_letter_code
_entity_poly.pdbx_strand_id
1 'polypeptide(L)'
;AIYENNISNPSGNLYSTNDAFSYKLMQTIWAGFSVDKKSTLSFLATNLGLQQADSANEAAETYYSQTFGANYFLNSNSLTGNVSAYFQTGKNISGNRTQACLLAAFAGYHFTKKWYAGVGTDWVSGNNPGQSQNKNRAFIPYFHTGHKFYGNMDYFYAGSFHKNAGLSDNYIKLQYKPGSSSAVSVALHQFYSFARIVEAGKQYQKNMGQEIDISCAFKLNTFTNLSGGYSFYLPTSTLKYLKNTQDAKNFQQWGWISLNIIPTIFKSNY
;
A
#
# COMPACT_ATOMS: atom_id res chain seq x y z
N ALA A 1 18.67 -11.07 -4.26
CA ALA A 1 18.52 -11.11 -5.71
C ALA A 1 19.28 -9.94 -6.34
N ILE A 2 19.85 -10.16 -7.49
CA ILE A 2 20.50 -9.14 -8.32
C ILE A 2 19.86 -9.24 -9.69
N TYR A 3 19.41 -8.11 -10.20
CA TYR A 3 18.79 -8.03 -11.52
C TYR A 3 19.28 -6.76 -12.22
N GLU A 4 19.63 -6.90 -13.50
CA GLU A 4 20.02 -5.80 -14.36
C GLU A 4 19.20 -5.84 -15.65
N ASN A 5 18.67 -4.69 -16.03
CA ASN A 5 17.90 -4.48 -17.22
C ASN A 5 18.69 -3.62 -18.23
N ASN A 6 18.70 -4.00 -19.49
CA ASN A 6 19.45 -3.29 -20.50
C ASN A 6 18.52 -2.55 -21.46
N ILE A 7 18.60 -1.23 -21.49
CA ILE A 7 17.77 -0.38 -22.34
C ILE A 7 18.00 -0.61 -23.85
N SER A 8 19.18 -1.10 -24.22
CA SER A 8 19.52 -1.38 -25.62
C SER A 8 19.02 -2.74 -26.11
N ASN A 9 18.36 -3.54 -25.29
CA ASN A 9 17.81 -4.82 -25.71
C ASN A 9 16.54 -4.59 -26.58
N PRO A 10 16.59 -4.88 -27.87
CA PRO A 10 15.50 -4.58 -28.81
C PRO A 10 14.23 -5.41 -28.59
N SER A 11 14.29 -6.49 -27.82
CA SER A 11 13.10 -7.28 -27.45
C SER A 11 12.40 -6.72 -26.23
N GLY A 12 12.90 -5.62 -25.66
CA GLY A 12 12.53 -5.29 -24.33
C GLY A 12 11.71 -4.06 -24.18
N ASN A 13 10.68 -4.16 -23.63
CA ASN A 13 9.94 -3.25 -22.81
C ASN A 13 10.69 -2.90 -21.55
N LEU A 14 11.95 -2.53 -21.63
CA LEU A 14 12.79 -2.60 -20.46
C LEU A 14 12.64 -1.42 -19.55
N TYR A 15 12.25 -0.29 -20.12
CA TYR A 15 11.94 0.90 -19.36
C TYR A 15 10.70 1.55 -19.96
N SER A 16 9.58 1.42 -19.29
CA SER A 16 8.52 2.37 -19.47
C SER A 16 8.86 3.60 -18.64
N THR A 17 9.07 4.73 -19.28
CA THR A 17 9.23 6.02 -18.58
C THR A 17 7.99 6.42 -17.84
N ASN A 18 6.86 5.80 -18.15
CA ASN A 18 5.57 6.02 -17.52
C ASN A 18 5.28 5.03 -16.38
N ASP A 19 6.12 3.99 -16.22
CA ASP A 19 5.94 3.00 -15.15
C ASP A 19 6.83 3.36 -13.96
N ALA A 20 6.21 3.75 -12.86
CA ALA A 20 6.88 4.07 -11.60
C ALA A 20 7.71 2.90 -11.02
N PHE A 21 7.57 1.71 -11.57
CA PHE A 21 8.24 0.49 -11.11
C PHE A 21 9.37 0.01 -12.03
N SER A 22 9.65 0.73 -13.11
CA SER A 22 10.78 0.41 -13.98
C SER A 22 12.11 0.66 -13.26
N TYR A 23 13.00 -0.33 -13.31
CA TYR A 23 14.35 -0.22 -12.77
C TYR A 23 15.35 -0.85 -13.74
N LYS A 24 16.54 -0.27 -13.80
CA LYS A 24 17.67 -0.80 -14.60
C LYS A 24 18.32 -1.97 -13.89
N LEU A 25 18.52 -1.85 -12.59
CA LEU A 25 19.10 -2.89 -11.77
C LEU A 25 18.45 -2.92 -10.37
N MET A 26 18.49 -4.07 -9.74
CA MET A 26 17.99 -4.27 -8.38
C MET A 26 18.92 -5.22 -7.61
N GLN A 27 19.32 -4.78 -6.41
CA GLN A 27 19.92 -5.66 -5.42
C GLN A 27 19.03 -5.67 -4.19
N THR A 28 18.64 -6.85 -3.73
CA THR A 28 17.73 -7.01 -2.60
C THR A 28 18.25 -8.06 -1.65
N ILE A 29 18.25 -7.72 -0.37
CA ILE A 29 18.46 -8.63 0.75
C ILE A 29 17.20 -8.60 1.61
N TRP A 30 16.67 -9.77 1.88
CA TRP A 30 15.59 -9.96 2.84
C TRP A 30 15.98 -11.06 3.82
N ALA A 31 15.73 -10.82 5.11
CA ALA A 31 15.98 -11.79 6.16
C ALA A 31 14.78 -11.83 7.11
N GLY A 32 14.35 -13.05 7.47
CA GLY A 32 13.24 -13.28 8.38
C GLY A 32 13.67 -14.19 9.53
N PHE A 33 13.26 -13.84 10.74
CA PHE A 33 13.60 -14.52 11.98
C PHE A 33 12.33 -14.83 12.77
N SER A 34 12.16 -16.08 13.19
CA SER A 34 11.18 -16.42 14.22
C SER A 34 11.73 -15.97 15.56
N VAL A 35 11.12 -14.95 16.16
CA VAL A 35 11.47 -14.49 17.52
C VAL A 35 11.00 -15.53 18.53
N ASP A 36 9.78 -16.02 18.33
CA ASP A 36 9.18 -17.15 19.04
C ASP A 36 8.14 -17.85 18.14
N LYS A 37 7.35 -18.80 18.70
CA LYS A 37 6.30 -19.52 17.94
C LYS A 37 5.15 -18.64 17.45
N LYS A 38 5.05 -17.40 17.91
CA LYS A 38 3.93 -16.47 17.66
C LYS A 38 4.35 -15.22 16.96
N SER A 39 5.64 -14.95 16.88
CA SER A 39 6.14 -13.70 16.33
C SER A 39 7.32 -13.87 15.38
N THR A 40 7.37 -13.01 14.39
CA THR A 40 8.43 -12.94 13.38
C THR A 40 8.93 -11.52 13.26
N LEU A 41 10.23 -11.38 13.02
CA LEU A 41 10.88 -10.14 12.68
C LEU A 41 11.53 -10.31 11.32
N SER A 42 11.32 -9.37 10.41
CA SER A 42 11.97 -9.38 9.10
C SER A 42 12.62 -8.04 8.78
N PHE A 43 13.68 -8.10 7.99
CA PHE A 43 14.42 -6.95 7.50
C PHE A 43 14.49 -6.98 5.98
N LEU A 44 14.44 -5.81 5.38
CA LEU A 44 14.59 -5.59 3.95
C LEU A 44 15.65 -4.52 3.71
N ALA A 45 16.53 -4.77 2.77
CA ALA A 45 17.40 -3.77 2.17
C ALA A 45 17.34 -3.93 0.65
N THR A 46 16.96 -2.88 -0.06
CA THR A 46 16.86 -2.87 -1.52
C THR A 46 17.60 -1.66 -2.06
N ASN A 47 18.40 -1.86 -3.09
CA ASN A 47 18.99 -0.81 -3.90
C ASN A 47 18.46 -0.93 -5.33
N LEU A 48 17.83 0.14 -5.82
CA LEU A 48 17.29 0.23 -7.18
C LEU A 48 18.10 1.23 -7.99
N GLY A 49 18.58 0.82 -9.15
CA GLY A 49 19.07 1.73 -10.19
C GLY A 49 17.89 2.17 -11.06
N LEU A 50 17.55 3.44 -11.00
CA LEU A 50 16.47 4.07 -11.74
C LEU A 50 17.04 4.88 -12.88
N GLN A 51 16.55 4.66 -14.09
CA GLN A 51 16.99 5.39 -15.26
C GLN A 51 15.77 5.91 -16.02
N GLN A 52 15.76 7.19 -16.30
CA GLN A 52 14.78 7.79 -17.19
C GLN A 52 15.32 7.71 -18.62
N ALA A 53 14.52 7.23 -19.59
CA ALA A 53 14.91 7.31 -20.99
C ALA A 53 14.89 8.77 -21.42
N ASP A 54 15.97 9.23 -22.06
CA ASP A 54 15.98 10.52 -22.71
C ASP A 54 15.25 10.44 -24.07
N SER A 55 14.57 11.52 -24.45
CA SER A 55 13.89 11.66 -25.74
C SER A 55 14.87 11.64 -26.94
N ALA A 56 16.15 11.77 -26.69
CA ALA A 56 17.23 11.82 -27.68
C ALA A 56 17.98 10.48 -27.89
N ASN A 57 17.52 9.36 -27.33
CA ASN A 57 18.24 8.08 -27.34
C ASN A 57 19.61 8.10 -26.63
N GLU A 58 19.92 9.10 -25.86
CA GLU A 58 21.11 9.11 -25.03
C GLU A 58 20.85 8.35 -23.73
N ALA A 59 21.86 7.63 -23.25
CA ALA A 59 21.80 6.90 -22.00
C ALA A 59 21.63 7.90 -20.84
N ALA A 60 20.42 8.06 -20.34
CA ALA A 60 20.16 8.90 -19.17
C ALA A 60 20.96 8.41 -17.96
N GLU A 61 21.29 9.32 -17.07
CA GLU A 61 22.00 9.00 -15.83
C GLU A 61 21.19 7.99 -15.00
N THR A 62 21.88 7.00 -14.44
CA THR A 62 21.27 6.05 -13.52
C THR A 62 21.33 6.58 -12.10
N TYR A 63 20.18 6.82 -11.49
CA TYR A 63 20.05 7.22 -10.11
C TYR A 63 19.77 6.03 -9.20
N TYR A 64 20.32 6.06 -7.98
CA TYR A 64 20.19 4.96 -7.05
C TYR A 64 19.27 5.35 -5.88
N SER A 65 18.23 4.54 -5.68
CA SER A 65 17.28 4.65 -4.59
C SER A 65 17.41 3.45 -3.66
N GLN A 66 17.64 3.69 -2.38
CA GLN A 66 17.74 2.65 -1.37
C GLN A 66 16.48 2.65 -0.49
N THR A 67 15.99 1.45 -0.19
CA THR A 67 14.93 1.24 0.80
C THR A 67 15.43 0.28 1.86
N PHE A 68 15.35 0.69 3.12
CA PHE A 68 15.63 -0.13 4.30
C PHE A 68 14.37 -0.24 5.14
N GLY A 69 14.10 -1.43 5.66
CA GLY A 69 12.93 -1.59 6.51
C GLY A 69 12.99 -2.79 7.41
N ALA A 70 12.14 -2.72 8.43
CA ALA A 70 11.89 -3.83 9.34
C ALA A 70 10.38 -3.98 9.55
N ASN A 71 9.96 -5.22 9.74
CA ASN A 71 8.59 -5.56 10.06
C ASN A 71 8.56 -6.60 11.19
N TYR A 72 7.85 -6.29 12.26
CA TYR A 72 7.51 -7.21 13.34
C TYR A 72 6.07 -7.63 13.22
N PHE A 73 5.82 -8.93 13.24
CA PHE A 73 4.49 -9.51 13.17
C PHE A 73 4.26 -10.44 14.37
N LEU A 74 3.13 -10.26 15.04
CA LEU A 74 2.67 -11.06 16.16
C LEU A 74 1.34 -11.73 15.79
N ASN A 75 1.25 -13.04 16.01
CA ASN A 75 0.01 -13.79 15.82
C ASN A 75 -0.13 -14.85 16.93
N SER A 76 -0.85 -14.47 17.98
CA SER A 76 -1.19 -15.38 19.07
C SER A 76 -2.68 -15.74 19.04
N ASN A 77 -3.12 -16.63 19.92
CA ASN A 77 -4.52 -17.05 20.00
C ASN A 77 -5.48 -15.86 20.25
N SER A 78 -5.04 -14.87 20.99
CA SER A 78 -5.88 -13.74 21.38
C SER A 78 -5.43 -12.42 20.78
N LEU A 79 -4.12 -12.23 20.57
CA LEU A 79 -3.54 -10.96 20.13
C LEU A 79 -2.87 -11.11 18.77
N THR A 80 -3.20 -10.21 17.86
CA THR A 80 -2.48 -10.03 16.60
C THR A 80 -1.86 -8.64 16.53
N GLY A 81 -0.71 -8.51 15.90
CA GLY A 81 -0.06 -7.22 15.79
C GLY A 81 0.88 -7.17 14.60
N ASN A 82 1.06 -5.98 14.08
CA ASN A 82 2.05 -5.69 13.07
C ASN A 82 2.64 -4.30 13.32
N VAL A 83 3.97 -4.18 13.25
CA VAL A 83 4.66 -2.89 13.25
C VAL A 83 5.67 -2.91 12.12
N SER A 84 5.61 -1.91 11.25
CA SER A 84 6.50 -1.78 10.10
C SER A 84 7.12 -0.39 10.07
N ALA A 85 8.41 -0.33 9.75
CA ALA A 85 9.12 0.92 9.51
C ALA A 85 10.02 0.76 8.29
N TYR A 86 9.85 1.65 7.30
CA TYR A 86 10.67 1.68 6.08
C TYR A 86 11.16 3.10 5.83
N PHE A 87 12.41 3.19 5.37
CA PHE A 87 13.06 4.45 5.01
C PHE A 87 13.60 4.36 3.60
N GLN A 88 13.47 5.45 2.85
CA GLN A 88 14.06 5.61 1.53
C GLN A 88 15.07 6.73 1.52
N THR A 89 16.20 6.48 0.86
CA THR A 89 17.29 7.43 0.67
C THR A 89 17.87 7.33 -0.75
N GLY A 90 18.91 8.10 -1.04
CA GLY A 90 19.52 8.17 -2.38
C GLY A 90 18.82 9.19 -3.26
N LYS A 91 18.59 8.85 -4.53
CA LYS A 91 17.92 9.72 -5.50
C LYS A 91 16.74 9.00 -6.14
N ASN A 92 15.68 9.72 -6.45
CA ASN A 92 14.57 9.22 -7.25
C ASN A 92 14.90 9.26 -8.75
N ILE A 93 13.97 8.80 -9.59
CA ILE A 93 14.15 8.75 -11.05
C ILE A 93 14.42 10.14 -11.69
N SER A 94 14.01 11.23 -11.05
CA SER A 94 14.27 12.60 -11.49
C SER A 94 15.57 13.20 -10.92
N GLY A 95 16.42 12.38 -10.29
CA GLY A 95 17.69 12.82 -9.69
C GLY A 95 17.56 13.56 -8.36
N ASN A 96 16.35 13.73 -7.83
CA ASN A 96 16.11 14.44 -6.58
C ASN A 96 16.50 13.57 -5.38
N ARG A 97 17.19 14.17 -4.40
CA ARG A 97 17.59 13.50 -3.17
C ARG A 97 16.36 13.05 -2.37
N THR A 98 16.26 11.75 -2.12
CA THR A 98 15.14 11.15 -1.39
C THR A 98 15.45 11.04 0.10
N GLN A 99 14.48 11.43 0.94
CA GLN A 99 14.45 11.23 2.39
C GLN A 99 12.99 11.00 2.79
N ALA A 100 12.54 9.76 2.69
CA ALA A 100 11.14 9.42 2.86
C ALA A 100 10.96 8.24 3.81
N CYS A 101 9.79 8.10 4.41
CA CYS A 101 9.49 7.00 5.33
C CYS A 101 8.04 6.51 5.20
N LEU A 102 7.86 5.24 5.57
CA LEU A 102 6.57 4.61 5.84
C LEU A 102 6.64 3.99 7.23
N LEU A 103 5.66 4.30 8.07
CA LEU A 103 5.47 3.71 9.39
C LEU A 103 4.05 3.15 9.44
N ALA A 104 3.91 1.91 9.91
CA ALA A 104 2.61 1.27 10.07
C ALA A 104 2.55 0.52 11.40
N ALA A 105 1.40 0.56 12.05
CA ALA A 105 1.14 -0.19 13.26
C ALA A 105 -0.30 -0.70 13.26
N PHE A 106 -0.48 -1.92 13.71
CA PHE A 106 -1.78 -2.54 13.89
C PHE A 106 -1.77 -3.40 15.15
N ALA A 107 -2.85 -3.34 15.92
CA ALA A 107 -3.12 -4.23 17.04
C ALA A 107 -4.55 -4.73 16.97
N GLY A 108 -4.74 -6.04 17.15
CA GLY A 108 -6.05 -6.67 17.13
C GLY A 108 -6.20 -7.71 18.23
N TYR A 109 -7.42 -7.88 18.73
CA TYR A 109 -7.72 -8.77 19.83
C TYR A 109 -8.96 -9.63 19.55
N HIS A 110 -8.85 -10.93 19.83
CA HIS A 110 -9.95 -11.87 19.84
C HIS A 110 -10.62 -11.88 21.23
N PHE A 111 -11.74 -11.19 21.36
CA PHE A 111 -12.51 -11.17 22.62
C PHE A 111 -13.14 -12.52 22.91
N THR A 112 -13.54 -13.20 21.85
CA THR A 112 -14.09 -14.57 21.88
C THR A 112 -13.68 -15.31 20.61
N LYS A 113 -14.03 -16.59 20.47
CA LYS A 113 -13.85 -17.33 19.20
C LYS A 113 -14.63 -16.73 18.02
N LYS A 114 -15.65 -15.89 18.29
CA LYS A 114 -16.52 -15.28 17.27
C LYS A 114 -16.19 -13.82 17.02
N TRP A 115 -15.71 -13.07 18.00
CA TRP A 115 -15.52 -11.63 17.93
C TRP A 115 -14.05 -11.24 17.94
N TYR A 116 -13.68 -10.44 16.98
CA TYR A 116 -12.37 -9.82 16.85
C TYR A 116 -12.51 -8.34 16.53
N ALA A 117 -11.69 -7.52 17.15
CA ALA A 117 -11.54 -6.12 16.79
C ALA A 117 -10.07 -5.72 16.73
N GLY A 118 -9.75 -4.73 15.94
CA GLY A 118 -8.40 -4.19 15.82
C GLY A 118 -8.41 -2.73 15.42
N VAL A 119 -7.30 -2.07 15.69
CA VAL A 119 -7.05 -0.67 15.35
C VAL A 119 -5.68 -0.58 14.71
N GLY A 120 -5.55 0.26 13.71
CA GLY A 120 -4.28 0.47 13.01
C GLY A 120 -4.11 1.88 12.47
N THR A 121 -2.88 2.17 12.12
CA THR A 121 -2.50 3.42 11.48
C THR A 121 -1.33 3.19 10.54
N ASP A 122 -1.38 3.81 9.37
CA ASP A 122 -0.31 3.79 8.37
C ASP A 122 0.05 5.23 8.02
N TRP A 123 1.32 5.56 8.05
CA TRP A 123 1.85 6.88 7.71
C TRP A 123 2.85 6.76 6.58
N VAL A 124 2.54 7.38 5.46
CA VAL A 124 3.38 7.44 4.28
C VAL A 124 3.78 8.88 4.06
N SER A 125 5.06 9.18 4.16
CA SER A 125 5.55 10.55 4.05
C SER A 125 5.32 11.14 2.66
N GLY A 126 5.21 12.47 2.60
CA GLY A 126 4.95 13.24 1.38
C GLY A 126 5.69 14.56 1.32
N ASN A 127 5.63 15.22 0.18
CA ASN A 127 6.26 16.50 -0.10
C ASN A 127 5.41 17.66 0.38
N ASN A 128 5.98 18.55 1.20
CA ASN A 128 5.33 19.80 1.58
C ASN A 128 5.51 20.86 0.48
N PRO A 129 4.52 21.76 0.30
CA PRO A 129 4.67 22.92 -0.57
C PRO A 129 5.84 23.82 -0.15
N GLY A 130 6.53 24.41 -1.11
CA GLY A 130 7.68 25.30 -0.86
C GLY A 130 8.97 24.57 -0.45
N GLN A 131 8.96 23.26 -0.43
CA GLN A 131 10.18 22.45 -0.26
C GLN A 131 11.10 22.63 -1.46
N SER A 132 12.42 22.54 -1.23
CA SER A 132 13.42 22.58 -2.32
C SER A 132 13.09 21.54 -3.39
N GLN A 133 13.11 21.94 -4.67
CA GLN A 133 12.84 21.04 -5.80
C GLN A 133 13.83 19.86 -5.89
N ASN A 134 15.04 20.00 -5.32
CA ASN A 134 16.04 18.94 -5.30
C ASN A 134 15.83 17.89 -4.18
N LYS A 135 14.75 17.99 -3.42
CA LYS A 135 14.43 17.07 -2.30
C LYS A 135 13.10 16.38 -2.55
N ASN A 136 13.09 15.07 -2.38
CA ASN A 136 11.88 14.26 -2.38
C ASN A 136 11.66 13.65 -0.98
N ARG A 137 10.51 13.90 -0.37
CA ARG A 137 10.06 13.30 0.89
C ARG A 137 8.85 12.39 0.70
N ALA A 138 8.38 12.22 -0.53
CA ALA A 138 7.33 11.29 -0.83
C ALA A 138 7.89 9.87 -0.89
N PHE A 139 7.40 8.99 -0.02
CA PHE A 139 7.75 7.58 -0.01
C PHE A 139 7.07 6.90 -1.20
N ILE A 140 7.83 6.11 -1.94
CA ILE A 140 7.34 5.32 -3.07
C ILE A 140 7.40 3.84 -2.67
N PRO A 141 6.25 3.18 -2.45
CA PRO A 141 6.22 1.75 -2.13
C PRO A 141 6.46 0.92 -3.40
N TYR A 142 7.72 0.74 -3.76
CA TYR A 142 8.10 -0.10 -4.89
C TYR A 142 7.59 -1.53 -4.70
N PHE A 143 7.10 -2.17 -5.77
CA PHE A 143 6.61 -3.56 -5.78
C PHE A 143 5.43 -3.82 -4.85
N HIS A 144 4.58 -2.83 -4.67
CA HIS A 144 3.37 -2.93 -3.84
C HIS A 144 2.30 -3.87 -4.42
N THR A 145 1.35 -4.27 -3.59
CA THR A 145 0.09 -4.87 -4.04
C THR A 145 -0.98 -3.79 -4.17
N GLY A 146 -1.75 -3.78 -5.28
CA GLY A 146 -2.71 -2.72 -5.57
C GLY A 146 -3.87 -2.60 -4.57
N HIS A 147 -4.50 -3.72 -4.18
CA HIS A 147 -5.80 -3.74 -3.51
C HIS A 147 -5.78 -4.29 -2.08
N LYS A 148 -4.70 -4.13 -1.33
CA LYS A 148 -4.59 -4.72 0.01
C LYS A 148 -4.73 -3.72 1.15
N PHE A 149 -4.38 -2.48 0.90
CA PHE A 149 -4.25 -1.44 1.91
C PHE A 149 -5.09 -0.23 1.55
N TYR A 150 -5.43 0.60 2.56
CA TYR A 150 -6.03 1.93 2.40
C TYR A 150 -7.47 1.91 1.87
N GLY A 151 -8.29 0.98 2.39
CA GLY A 151 -9.69 0.81 2.01
C GLY A 151 -9.89 -0.03 0.75
N ASN A 152 -11.13 -0.42 0.48
CA ASN A 152 -11.49 -1.30 -0.64
C ASN A 152 -11.86 -0.52 -1.91
N MET A 153 -12.13 0.78 -1.82
CA MET A 153 -12.54 1.61 -2.97
C MET A 153 -11.36 2.14 -3.79
N ASP A 154 -10.11 1.81 -3.41
CA ASP A 154 -8.88 2.16 -4.13
C ASP A 154 -8.67 3.66 -4.39
N TYR A 155 -9.25 4.51 -3.56
CA TYR A 155 -8.92 5.94 -3.61
C TYR A 155 -7.45 6.19 -3.32
N PHE A 156 -6.82 5.32 -2.50
CA PHE A 156 -5.44 5.42 -2.03
C PHE A 156 -4.72 4.09 -2.13
N TYR A 157 -4.77 3.40 -3.26
CA TYR A 157 -3.94 2.20 -3.40
C TYR A 157 -2.44 2.56 -3.33
N ALA A 158 -1.65 1.64 -2.84
CA ALA A 158 -0.21 1.83 -2.72
C ALA A 158 0.40 2.16 -4.10
N GLY A 159 1.01 3.31 -4.25
CA GLY A 159 1.51 3.85 -5.52
C GLY A 159 0.73 5.05 -6.04
N SER A 160 -0.42 5.37 -5.48
CA SER A 160 -1.24 6.52 -5.86
C SER A 160 -1.47 7.46 -4.67
N PHE A 161 -0.42 8.13 -4.21
CA PHE A 161 -0.50 9.12 -3.13
C PHE A 161 -0.57 10.54 -3.67
N HIS A 162 -1.53 10.78 -4.49
CA HIS A 162 -1.93 12.04 -5.12
C HIS A 162 -1.03 13.25 -4.87
N LYS A 163 -0.42 13.77 -5.94
CA LYS A 163 0.49 14.93 -5.92
C LYS A 163 1.64 14.78 -4.91
N ASN A 164 2.04 13.55 -4.60
CA ASN A 164 3.10 13.25 -3.65
C ASN A 164 2.87 13.80 -2.23
N ALA A 165 1.61 14.04 -1.85
CA ALA A 165 1.27 14.54 -0.51
C ALA A 165 1.41 13.50 0.60
N GLY A 166 1.62 12.22 0.23
CA GLY A 166 1.63 11.12 1.19
C GLY A 166 0.26 10.85 1.79
N LEU A 167 0.19 9.89 2.71
CA LEU A 167 -1.05 9.41 3.28
C LEU A 167 -0.91 9.13 4.78
N SER A 168 -1.95 9.44 5.55
CA SER A 168 -2.18 8.86 6.87
C SER A 168 -3.55 8.18 6.85
N ASP A 169 -3.57 6.86 7.00
CA ASP A 169 -4.76 6.04 7.16
C ASP A 169 -4.87 5.61 8.63
N ASN A 170 -5.97 5.95 9.28
CA ASN A 170 -6.27 5.51 10.63
C ASN A 170 -7.55 4.69 10.59
N TYR A 171 -7.49 3.44 11.05
CA TYR A 171 -8.59 2.53 10.83
C TYR A 171 -8.92 1.65 12.04
N ILE A 172 -10.20 1.27 12.10
CA ILE A 172 -10.74 0.29 13.04
C ILE A 172 -11.32 -0.86 12.24
N LYS A 173 -11.07 -2.09 12.66
CA LYS A 173 -11.62 -3.30 12.08
C LYS A 173 -12.40 -4.08 13.10
N LEU A 174 -13.59 -4.57 12.72
CA LEU A 174 -14.41 -5.47 13.51
C LEU A 174 -14.75 -6.69 12.67
N GLN A 175 -14.61 -7.89 13.24
CA GLN A 175 -15.00 -9.12 12.57
C GLN A 175 -15.89 -9.96 13.50
N TYR A 176 -16.94 -10.51 12.91
CA TYR A 176 -17.83 -11.48 13.53
C TYR A 176 -17.86 -12.78 12.73
N LYS A 177 -17.59 -13.90 13.41
CA LYS A 177 -17.65 -15.25 12.86
C LYS A 177 -18.81 -16.02 13.54
N PRO A 178 -20.02 -16.04 12.96
CA PRO A 178 -21.15 -16.77 13.54
C PRO A 178 -20.87 -18.27 13.64
N GLY A 179 -20.09 -18.82 12.69
CA GLY A 179 -19.66 -20.21 12.62
C GLY A 179 -18.31 -20.37 11.95
N SER A 180 -17.89 -21.63 11.73
CA SER A 180 -16.61 -21.94 11.08
C SER A 180 -16.59 -21.64 9.57
N SER A 181 -17.78 -21.50 8.96
CA SER A 181 -17.93 -21.36 7.51
C SER A 181 -18.30 -19.94 7.07
N SER A 182 -18.45 -19.02 7.99
CA SER A 182 -18.89 -17.65 7.66
C SER A 182 -18.16 -16.58 8.48
N ALA A 183 -17.93 -15.45 7.87
CA ALA A 183 -17.37 -14.26 8.51
C ALA A 183 -18.02 -13.00 7.93
N VAL A 184 -18.28 -12.03 8.80
CA VAL A 184 -18.64 -10.66 8.43
C VAL A 184 -17.59 -9.75 9.01
N SER A 185 -17.11 -8.80 8.22
CA SER A 185 -16.10 -7.82 8.63
C SER A 185 -16.56 -6.42 8.28
N VAL A 186 -16.26 -5.48 9.17
CA VAL A 186 -16.46 -4.05 8.95
C VAL A 186 -15.15 -3.35 9.22
N ALA A 187 -14.72 -2.47 8.32
CA ALA A 187 -13.60 -1.57 8.53
C ALA A 187 -14.06 -0.12 8.37
N LEU A 188 -13.58 0.75 9.24
CA LEU A 188 -13.76 2.20 9.15
C LEU A 188 -12.39 2.82 9.00
N HIS A 189 -12.20 3.58 7.93
CA HIS A 189 -10.97 4.29 7.61
C HIS A 189 -11.19 5.80 7.68
N GLN A 190 -10.26 6.52 8.29
CA GLN A 190 -10.16 7.96 8.27
C GLN A 190 -8.86 8.38 7.61
N PHE A 191 -8.95 9.06 6.47
CA PHE A 191 -7.81 9.43 5.65
C PHE A 191 -7.41 10.89 5.82
N TYR A 192 -6.09 11.13 5.90
CA TYR A 192 -5.49 12.45 5.88
C TYR A 192 -4.31 12.47 4.91
N SER A 193 -4.03 13.62 4.29
CA SER A 193 -2.74 13.84 3.65
C SER A 193 -1.64 13.94 4.72
N PHE A 194 -0.50 13.32 4.49
CA PHE A 194 0.64 13.46 5.41
C PHE A 194 1.21 14.87 5.34
N ALA A 195 1.50 15.36 4.14
CA ALA A 195 1.99 16.70 3.90
C ALA A 195 0.84 17.72 3.76
N ARG A 196 1.19 19.01 3.82
CA ARG A 196 0.27 20.10 3.52
C ARG A 196 -0.04 20.14 2.03
N ILE A 197 -1.24 20.59 1.68
CA ILE A 197 -1.68 20.76 0.31
C ILE A 197 -1.98 22.26 0.11
N VAL A 198 -1.26 22.88 -0.81
CA VAL A 198 -1.43 24.28 -1.19
C VAL A 198 -1.48 24.38 -2.70
N GLU A 199 -2.46 25.11 -3.23
CA GLU A 199 -2.61 25.38 -4.65
C GLU A 199 -3.04 26.83 -4.88
N ALA A 200 -2.35 27.55 -5.76
CA ALA A 200 -2.63 28.94 -6.07
C ALA A 200 -2.81 29.83 -4.80
N GLY A 201 -2.00 29.60 -3.78
CA GLY A 201 -2.07 30.33 -2.51
C GLY A 201 -3.18 29.84 -1.54
N LYS A 202 -4.07 28.95 -1.97
CA LYS A 202 -5.10 28.35 -1.12
C LYS A 202 -4.57 27.12 -0.42
N GLN A 203 -4.64 27.08 0.90
CA GLN A 203 -4.34 25.89 1.69
C GLN A 203 -5.59 25.05 1.89
N TYR A 204 -5.49 23.76 1.57
CA TYR A 204 -6.52 22.76 1.83
C TYR A 204 -6.31 22.11 3.20
N GLN A 205 -7.41 21.65 3.79
CA GLN A 205 -7.34 20.84 5.01
C GLN A 205 -6.70 19.47 4.72
N LYS A 206 -6.04 18.88 5.70
CA LYS A 206 -5.44 17.54 5.54
C LYS A 206 -6.47 16.43 5.46
N ASN A 207 -7.67 16.60 6.02
CA ASN A 207 -8.74 15.60 5.99
C ASN A 207 -9.18 15.32 4.55
N MET A 208 -9.08 14.05 4.13
CA MET A 208 -9.44 13.61 2.78
C MET A 208 -10.77 12.86 2.75
N GLY A 209 -11.29 12.42 3.91
CA GLY A 209 -12.59 11.76 4.01
C GLY A 209 -12.53 10.44 4.76
N GLN A 210 -13.66 9.74 4.72
CA GLN A 210 -13.87 8.48 5.44
C GLN A 210 -14.37 7.41 4.48
N GLU A 211 -13.92 6.17 4.68
CA GLU A 211 -14.42 4.99 3.99
C GLU A 211 -14.94 3.98 4.99
N ILE A 212 -16.06 3.35 4.67
CA ILE A 212 -16.59 2.22 5.44
C ILE A 212 -16.71 1.04 4.49
N ASP A 213 -16.06 -0.05 4.87
CA ASP A 213 -16.03 -1.31 4.15
C ASP A 213 -16.79 -2.38 4.92
N ILE A 214 -17.75 -3.01 4.27
CA ILE A 214 -18.47 -4.16 4.80
C ILE A 214 -18.19 -5.33 3.87
N SER A 215 -17.77 -6.46 4.42
CA SER A 215 -17.54 -7.67 3.64
C SER A 215 -18.08 -8.92 4.35
N CYS A 216 -18.54 -9.87 3.55
CA CYS A 216 -19.00 -11.18 4.00
C CYS A 216 -18.25 -12.27 3.22
N ALA A 217 -17.93 -13.36 3.90
CA ALA A 217 -17.32 -14.54 3.30
C ALA A 217 -18.04 -15.80 3.80
N PHE A 218 -18.29 -16.73 2.86
CA PHE A 218 -18.94 -18.01 3.11
C PHE A 218 -18.15 -19.13 2.46
N LYS A 219 -17.72 -20.09 3.26
CA LYS A 219 -17.14 -21.34 2.78
C LYS A 219 -18.29 -22.29 2.41
N LEU A 220 -18.56 -22.46 1.12
CA LEU A 220 -19.66 -23.30 0.63
C LEU A 220 -19.30 -24.79 0.74
N ASN A 221 -18.03 -25.14 0.45
CA ASN A 221 -17.48 -26.46 0.63
C ASN A 221 -15.94 -26.41 0.76
N THR A 222 -15.23 -27.53 0.68
CA THR A 222 -13.77 -27.61 0.89
C THR A 222 -12.95 -26.86 -0.15
N PHE A 223 -13.50 -26.62 -1.34
CA PHE A 223 -12.81 -25.98 -2.46
C PHE A 223 -13.53 -24.76 -3.04
N THR A 224 -14.70 -24.37 -2.46
CA THR A 224 -15.49 -23.23 -2.97
C THR A 224 -15.77 -22.23 -1.88
N ASN A 225 -15.37 -20.98 -2.12
CA ASN A 225 -15.66 -19.84 -1.25
C ASN A 225 -16.43 -18.78 -2.05
N LEU A 226 -17.52 -18.28 -1.46
CA LEU A 226 -18.27 -17.12 -1.94
C LEU A 226 -17.95 -15.94 -1.01
N SER A 227 -17.63 -14.80 -1.58
CA SER A 227 -17.46 -13.56 -0.81
C SER A 227 -18.09 -12.38 -1.54
N GLY A 228 -18.41 -11.35 -0.81
CA GLY A 228 -18.93 -10.12 -1.35
C GLY A 228 -18.74 -8.97 -0.38
N GLY A 229 -18.77 -7.77 -0.89
CA GLY A 229 -18.62 -6.58 -0.08
C GLY A 229 -19.33 -5.37 -0.68
N TYR A 230 -19.54 -4.40 0.20
CA TYR A 230 -20.04 -3.10 -0.15
C TYR A 230 -19.27 -2.05 0.63
N SER A 231 -18.82 -1.04 -0.09
CA SER A 231 -18.02 0.05 0.45
C SER A 231 -18.64 1.39 0.10
N PHE A 232 -18.52 2.37 0.99
CA PHE A 232 -18.87 3.74 0.69
C PHE A 232 -17.87 4.73 1.26
N TYR A 233 -17.71 5.84 0.54
CA TYR A 233 -16.76 6.89 0.84
C TYR A 233 -17.44 8.26 0.93
N LEU A 234 -17.04 9.04 1.93
CA LEU A 234 -17.46 10.42 2.14
C LEU A 234 -16.29 11.37 1.85
N PRO A 235 -16.13 11.83 0.58
CA PRO A 235 -15.00 12.65 0.18
C PRO A 235 -15.12 14.08 0.73
N THR A 236 -13.98 14.65 1.11
CA THR A 236 -13.87 16.08 1.41
C THR A 236 -13.54 16.87 0.15
N SER A 237 -13.61 18.21 0.23
CA SER A 237 -13.16 19.11 -0.84
C SER A 237 -11.68 18.90 -1.17
N THR A 238 -10.86 18.52 -0.20
CA THR A 238 -9.44 18.21 -0.39
C THR A 238 -9.25 17.01 -1.30
N LEU A 239 -9.97 15.89 -1.06
CA LEU A 239 -9.87 14.72 -1.93
C LEU A 239 -10.37 15.03 -3.34
N LYS A 240 -11.51 15.73 -3.46
CA LYS A 240 -12.04 16.15 -4.75
C LYS A 240 -11.04 16.98 -5.55
N TYR A 241 -10.35 17.91 -4.88
CA TYR A 241 -9.27 18.68 -5.49
C TYR A 241 -8.12 17.77 -5.96
N LEU A 242 -7.62 16.88 -5.10
CA LEU A 242 -6.51 15.98 -5.42
C LEU A 242 -6.82 15.03 -6.59
N LYS A 243 -8.07 14.60 -6.70
CA LYS A 243 -8.55 13.72 -7.78
C LYS A 243 -9.02 14.49 -9.04
N ASN A 244 -8.98 15.83 -9.04
CA ASN A 244 -9.53 16.70 -10.10
C ASN A 244 -11.03 16.42 -10.39
N THR A 245 -11.82 16.18 -9.36
CA THR A 245 -13.23 15.79 -9.43
C THR A 245 -14.09 16.68 -8.52
N GLN A 246 -13.99 18.01 -8.67
CA GLN A 246 -14.67 18.99 -7.81
C GLN A 246 -16.18 18.79 -7.77
N ASP A 247 -16.78 18.37 -8.89
CA ASP A 247 -18.23 18.13 -9.02
C ASP A 247 -18.68 16.75 -8.56
N ALA A 248 -17.77 15.91 -8.06
CA ALA A 248 -18.10 14.59 -7.56
C ALA A 248 -19.11 14.66 -6.41
N LYS A 249 -20.06 13.72 -6.38
CA LYS A 249 -21.03 13.58 -5.29
C LYS A 249 -20.33 13.42 -3.94
N ASN A 250 -20.99 13.86 -2.86
CA ASN A 250 -20.47 13.73 -1.48
C ASN A 250 -20.59 12.31 -0.92
N PHE A 251 -21.15 11.40 -1.68
CA PHE A 251 -21.30 9.99 -1.34
C PHE A 251 -20.91 9.15 -2.54
N GLN A 252 -19.89 8.32 -2.36
CA GLN A 252 -19.40 7.38 -3.35
C GLN A 252 -19.63 5.96 -2.83
N GLN A 253 -19.90 5.01 -3.71
CA GLN A 253 -20.22 3.63 -3.33
C GLN A 253 -19.67 2.64 -4.35
N TRP A 254 -19.37 1.46 -3.87
CA TRP A 254 -18.86 0.35 -4.68
C TRP A 254 -19.27 -0.99 -4.06
N GLY A 255 -19.58 -1.97 -4.88
CA GLY A 255 -19.93 -3.31 -4.44
C GLY A 255 -19.31 -4.37 -5.33
N TRP A 256 -19.02 -5.53 -4.75
CA TRP A 256 -18.42 -6.65 -5.46
C TRP A 256 -18.91 -7.99 -4.94
N ILE A 257 -18.86 -9.01 -5.80
CA ILE A 257 -19.07 -10.42 -5.47
C ILE A 257 -17.94 -11.22 -6.09
N SER A 258 -17.41 -12.20 -5.36
CA SER A 258 -16.34 -13.09 -5.80
C SER A 258 -16.68 -14.53 -5.47
N LEU A 259 -16.59 -15.41 -6.47
CA LEU A 259 -16.66 -16.87 -6.33
C LEU A 259 -15.28 -17.44 -6.60
N ASN A 260 -14.68 -18.07 -5.60
CA ASN A 260 -13.37 -18.69 -5.71
C ASN A 260 -13.49 -20.20 -5.62
N ILE A 261 -13.08 -20.90 -6.68
CA ILE A 261 -13.16 -22.37 -6.81
C ILE A 261 -11.74 -22.89 -7.02
N ILE A 262 -11.21 -23.61 -6.03
CA ILE A 262 -9.84 -24.18 -6.03
C ILE A 262 -9.91 -25.69 -5.79
N PRO A 263 -10.33 -26.51 -6.77
CA PRO A 263 -10.34 -27.95 -6.65
C PRO A 263 -8.92 -28.51 -6.72
N THR A 264 -8.68 -29.63 -6.07
CA THR A 264 -7.46 -30.42 -6.30
C THR A 264 -7.63 -31.17 -7.61
N ILE A 265 -6.94 -30.73 -8.67
CA ILE A 265 -7.03 -31.34 -10.01
C ILE A 265 -6.16 -32.58 -10.09
N PHE A 266 -5.02 -32.61 -9.38
CA PHE A 266 -4.08 -33.73 -9.38
C PHE A 266 -3.46 -33.91 -8.00
N LYS A 267 -3.33 -35.17 -7.57
CA LYS A 267 -2.58 -35.54 -6.36
C LYS A 267 -1.71 -36.75 -6.70
N SER A 268 -0.39 -36.61 -6.61
CA SER A 268 0.56 -37.72 -6.69
C SER A 268 0.96 -38.11 -5.29
N ASN A 269 0.87 -39.44 -4.99
CA ASN A 269 1.46 -40.02 -3.81
C ASN A 269 2.77 -40.68 -4.27
N TYR A 270 3.90 -40.05 -3.96
CA TYR A 270 5.21 -40.67 -4.05
C TYR A 270 5.54 -41.33 -2.70
#